data_78e663508ad3dee942c3e3292b8a1aba
#
_entry.id   78e663508ad3dee942c3e3292b8a1aba
#
_cell.length_a   1.000
_cell.length_b   1.000
_cell.length_c   1.000
_cell.angle_alpha   90.00
_cell.angle_beta   90.00
_cell.angle_gamma   90.00
#
_symmetry.space_group_name_H-M   'P 1'
#
loop_
_entity.id
_entity.type
_entity.pdbx_description
1 polymer ?
#
loop_
_entity_poly.entity_id
_entity_poly.type
_entity_poly.pdbx_seq_one_letter_code
_entity_poly.pdbx_strand_id
1 'polypeptide(L)'
;MATAMRDEIAFIKAGWLIDGSGAAIQKDVQLTIENGMIRSIQKMAVPEAGREITAGHFMDLSECTVLPGLIDCHVHLAMRSTTPRNNRPGLPTTRVHAVHDRIVENLKQYLAVGVLAVRDGGDSDASALSYKKNPPGFEVNPVHLCVAGKAWHRAGRYGDLLGRELSEKQTLADAILQEDKAVDHIKIINSDLNSLTHYGRQTAPQFDLDEIKAAVIAARRRGLKTMIHANGTAPVGIAVGAGCDSIEHGFFMGKENMQRMADNGTTWVPTAFTMQALRREVQAKGGDVDVVQRNLKHQIEQIQMALDLRVPIALGTDGGSTGVEHGKAVIREMRLLIDAGGSIEKVVQYASHNCALLLGLQRVGLLGKNMQATLIAVQGDPSHLPESLKQISLILIKGKQINSNNKIIK
;
A
#
# COMPACT_ATOMS: atom_id res chain seq x y z
N MET A 1 -34.18 28.62 -10.10
CA MET A 1 -33.28 29.33 -9.20
C MET A 1 -32.27 28.32 -8.68
N ALA A 2 -31.03 28.40 -9.19
CA ALA A 2 -29.95 27.56 -8.72
C ALA A 2 -29.53 28.04 -7.33
N THR A 3 -29.76 27.23 -6.31
CA THR A 3 -29.25 27.47 -4.97
C THR A 3 -27.72 27.44 -5.07
N ALA A 4 -27.07 28.58 -4.91
CA ALA A 4 -25.62 28.66 -4.82
C ALA A 4 -25.20 27.73 -3.69
N MET A 5 -24.40 26.68 -4.04
CA MET A 5 -23.72 25.86 -3.05
C MET A 5 -22.85 26.82 -2.22
N ARG A 6 -23.19 27.02 -0.96
CA ARG A 6 -22.30 27.73 -0.05
C ARG A 6 -21.01 26.95 0.03
N ASP A 7 -19.88 27.62 -0.21
CA ASP A 7 -18.55 27.04 -0.03
C ASP A 7 -18.44 26.53 1.42
N GLU A 8 -18.38 25.20 1.58
CA GLU A 8 -18.19 24.60 2.90
C GLU A 8 -16.73 24.83 3.32
N ILE A 9 -16.52 25.77 4.22
CA ILE A 9 -15.22 26.04 4.84
C ILE A 9 -15.15 25.28 6.14
N ALA A 10 -14.11 24.47 6.34
CA ALA A 10 -13.80 23.82 7.60
C ALA A 10 -12.41 24.24 8.07
N PHE A 11 -12.26 24.37 9.38
CA PHE A 11 -10.99 24.67 10.05
C PHE A 11 -10.65 23.52 10.97
N ILE A 12 -9.40 23.02 10.86
CA ILE A 12 -8.86 21.99 11.74
C ILE A 12 -7.68 22.61 12.49
N LYS A 13 -7.77 22.61 13.81
CA LYS A 13 -6.65 22.88 14.69
C LYS A 13 -5.97 21.57 15.03
N ALA A 14 -4.71 21.39 14.68
CA ALA A 14 -3.95 20.19 14.94
C ALA A 14 -2.80 20.47 15.92
N GLY A 15 -2.64 19.62 16.94
CA GLY A 15 -1.49 19.72 17.85
C GLY A 15 -0.19 19.38 17.13
N TRP A 16 -0.22 18.35 16.28
CA TRP A 16 0.91 17.94 15.45
C TRP A 16 0.44 17.62 14.02
N LEU A 17 1.29 17.96 13.07
CA LEU A 17 1.06 17.67 11.65
C LEU A 17 2.30 16.98 11.08
N ILE A 18 2.10 15.79 10.49
CA ILE A 18 3.04 15.13 9.59
C ILE A 18 2.46 15.27 8.19
N ASP A 19 3.06 16.08 7.33
CA ASP A 19 2.48 16.45 6.04
C ASP A 19 2.63 15.38 4.93
N GLY A 20 3.39 14.31 5.20
CA GLY A 20 3.66 13.24 4.23
C GLY A 20 4.83 13.52 3.29
N SER A 21 5.50 14.67 3.39
CA SER A 21 6.69 14.99 2.57
C SER A 21 7.99 14.39 3.12
N GLY A 22 7.96 13.89 4.37
CA GLY A 22 9.15 13.50 5.12
C GLY A 22 9.90 14.69 5.74
N ALA A 23 9.32 15.88 5.72
CA ALA A 23 9.81 17.04 6.44
C ALA A 23 9.50 16.95 7.94
N ALA A 24 10.16 17.81 8.73
CA ALA A 24 9.97 17.85 10.18
C ALA A 24 8.51 18.08 10.59
N ILE A 25 8.12 17.48 11.71
CA ILE A 25 6.78 17.59 12.30
C ILE A 25 6.48 19.06 12.64
N GLN A 26 5.34 19.54 12.21
CA GLN A 26 4.85 20.86 12.56
C GLN A 26 3.95 20.77 13.80
N LYS A 27 4.03 21.78 14.69
CA LYS A 27 3.21 21.86 15.89
C LYS A 27 2.28 23.06 15.85
N ASP A 28 1.12 22.92 16.47
CA ASP A 28 0.15 23.99 16.65
C ASP A 28 -0.22 24.66 15.32
N VAL A 29 -0.76 23.87 14.41
CA VAL A 29 -1.12 24.34 13.07
C VAL A 29 -2.62 24.35 12.85
N GLN A 30 -3.06 25.29 12.03
CA GLN A 30 -4.43 25.35 11.52
C GLN A 30 -4.46 25.01 10.04
N LEU A 31 -5.28 24.03 9.67
CA LEU A 31 -5.61 23.72 8.29
C LEU A 31 -6.94 24.39 7.93
N THR A 32 -6.98 25.09 6.80
CA THR A 32 -8.22 25.60 6.20
C THR A 32 -8.59 24.71 5.02
N ILE A 33 -9.80 24.17 5.05
CA ILE A 33 -10.34 23.29 4.00
C ILE A 33 -11.53 23.99 3.35
N GLU A 34 -11.55 24.03 2.03
CA GLU A 34 -12.62 24.61 1.24
C GLU A 34 -12.91 23.70 0.05
N ASN A 35 -14.16 23.32 -0.13
CA ASN A 35 -14.60 22.42 -1.22
C ASN A 35 -13.78 21.12 -1.29
N GLY A 36 -13.45 20.53 -0.15
CA GLY A 36 -12.68 19.30 -0.04
C GLY A 36 -11.18 19.42 -0.33
N MET A 37 -10.67 20.65 -0.52
CA MET A 37 -9.27 20.95 -0.80
C MET A 37 -8.64 21.73 0.36
N ILE A 38 -7.37 21.46 0.64
CA ILE A 38 -6.60 22.25 1.62
C ILE A 38 -6.23 23.58 0.96
N ARG A 39 -6.70 24.69 1.53
CA ARG A 39 -6.41 26.06 1.08
C ARG A 39 -5.13 26.60 1.69
N SER A 40 -4.93 26.36 2.99
CA SER A 40 -3.75 26.79 3.71
C SER A 40 -3.47 25.90 4.90
N ILE A 41 -2.19 25.86 5.29
CA ILE A 41 -1.68 25.33 6.54
C ILE A 41 -0.85 26.46 7.15
N GLN A 42 -1.19 26.87 8.36
CA GLN A 42 -0.55 28.01 9.02
C GLN A 42 -0.22 27.64 10.46
N LYS A 43 0.92 28.08 10.95
CA LYS A 43 1.23 28.01 12.38
C LYS A 43 0.23 28.90 13.12
N MET A 44 -0.38 28.39 14.16
CA MET A 44 -1.29 29.21 14.98
C MET A 44 -0.46 30.33 15.64
N ALA A 45 -0.81 31.57 15.35
CA ALA A 45 -0.40 32.67 16.19
C ALA A 45 -1.06 32.52 17.58
N VAL A 46 -0.38 32.96 18.63
CA VAL A 46 -1.02 33.09 19.97
C VAL A 46 -2.36 33.77 19.75
N PRO A 47 -3.48 33.25 20.27
CA PRO A 47 -4.78 33.82 20.00
C PRO A 47 -4.81 35.29 20.41
N GLU A 48 -4.99 36.22 19.47
CA GLU A 48 -5.48 37.51 19.80
C GLU A 48 -6.91 37.29 20.34
N ALA A 49 -7.08 37.54 21.63
CA ALA A 49 -8.38 37.43 22.29
C ALA A 49 -9.39 38.27 21.51
N GLY A 50 -10.38 37.59 20.87
CA GLY A 50 -11.48 38.28 20.22
C GLY A 50 -11.76 38.01 18.75
N ARG A 51 -10.99 37.15 18.08
CA ARG A 51 -11.33 36.77 16.70
C ARG A 51 -12.30 35.60 16.71
N GLU A 52 -13.60 35.87 16.67
CA GLU A 52 -14.64 34.89 16.37
C GLU A 52 -14.38 34.30 14.98
N ILE A 53 -14.26 32.94 14.89
CA ILE A 53 -14.27 32.23 13.63
C ILE A 53 -15.70 32.27 13.11
N THR A 54 -16.00 33.31 12.31
CA THR A 54 -17.30 33.47 11.69
C THR A 54 -17.46 32.51 10.55
N ALA A 55 -18.49 31.67 10.62
CA ALA A 55 -18.99 30.76 9.57
C ALA A 55 -18.02 29.71 9.03
N GLY A 56 -18.00 28.54 9.67
CA GLY A 56 -17.31 27.33 9.22
C GLY A 56 -17.38 26.23 10.27
N HIS A 57 -17.23 24.98 9.86
CA HIS A 57 -17.08 23.86 10.80
C HIS A 57 -15.68 23.90 11.41
N PHE A 58 -15.58 24.08 12.72
CA PHE A 58 -14.32 24.03 13.45
C PHE A 58 -14.14 22.66 14.11
N MET A 59 -12.97 22.04 13.91
CA MET A 59 -12.57 20.78 14.54
C MET A 59 -11.32 21.02 15.39
N ASP A 60 -11.44 20.88 16.70
CA ASP A 60 -10.29 20.95 17.61
C ASP A 60 -9.64 19.57 17.74
N LEU A 61 -8.47 19.42 17.18
CA LEU A 61 -7.60 18.24 17.23
C LEU A 61 -6.25 18.58 17.89
N SER A 62 -6.26 19.50 18.88
CA SER A 62 -5.05 19.95 19.59
C SER A 62 -4.32 18.82 20.31
N GLU A 63 -5.04 17.76 20.69
CA GLU A 63 -4.48 16.57 21.34
C GLU A 63 -4.18 15.44 20.34
N CYS A 64 -4.21 15.73 19.04
CA CYS A 64 -4.06 14.71 17.99
C CYS A 64 -2.89 15.02 17.06
N THR A 65 -2.35 13.95 16.48
CA THR A 65 -1.47 14.01 15.31
C THR A 65 -2.30 13.85 14.04
N VAL A 66 -2.24 14.83 13.16
CA VAL A 66 -2.88 14.82 11.83
C VAL A 66 -1.83 14.38 10.79
N LEU A 67 -2.21 13.44 9.91
CA LEU A 67 -1.36 12.94 8.84
C LEU A 67 -2.19 12.59 7.60
N PRO A 68 -1.57 12.43 6.40
CA PRO A 68 -2.30 12.00 5.20
C PRO A 68 -2.95 10.64 5.41
N GLY A 69 -4.04 10.37 4.72
CA GLY A 69 -4.56 9.01 4.61
C GLY A 69 -3.49 8.07 4.11
N LEU A 70 -3.33 6.92 4.78
CA LEU A 70 -2.31 5.93 4.47
C LEU A 70 -2.68 5.12 3.24
N ILE A 71 -1.68 4.50 2.62
CA ILE A 71 -1.82 3.65 1.43
C ILE A 71 -0.99 2.39 1.64
N ASP A 72 -1.57 1.22 1.33
CA ASP A 72 -0.87 -0.06 1.30
C ASP A 72 -0.68 -0.51 -0.16
N CYS A 73 0.58 -0.51 -0.62
CA CYS A 73 0.93 -0.78 -2.02
C CYS A 73 1.03 -2.25 -2.40
N HIS A 74 0.79 -3.18 -1.46
CA HIS A 74 0.84 -4.61 -1.74
C HIS A 74 -0.10 -5.40 -0.85
N VAL A 75 -1.25 -5.81 -1.40
CA VAL A 75 -2.24 -6.61 -0.71
C VAL A 75 -2.82 -7.69 -1.63
N HIS A 76 -3.47 -8.70 -1.04
CA HIS A 76 -4.26 -9.73 -1.72
C HIS A 76 -5.64 -9.80 -1.09
N LEU A 77 -6.54 -8.90 -1.51
CA LEU A 77 -7.84 -8.67 -0.84
C LEU A 77 -8.76 -9.88 -0.81
N ALA A 78 -8.67 -10.76 -1.80
CA ALA A 78 -9.45 -11.99 -1.83
C ALA A 78 -8.95 -13.07 -0.88
N MET A 79 -7.73 -12.93 -0.35
CA MET A 79 -7.09 -13.94 0.50
C MET A 79 -7.43 -13.74 1.98
N ARG A 80 -7.34 -14.84 2.74
CA ARG A 80 -7.42 -14.83 4.20
C ARG A 80 -6.01 -14.95 4.76
N SER A 81 -5.68 -14.15 5.76
CA SER A 81 -4.39 -14.22 6.49
C SER A 81 -4.20 -15.53 7.27
N THR A 82 -5.28 -16.27 7.52
CA THR A 82 -5.23 -17.60 8.14
C THR A 82 -5.16 -18.66 7.05
N THR A 83 -4.28 -19.67 7.25
CA THR A 83 -4.16 -20.81 6.35
C THR A 83 -5.49 -21.60 6.35
N PRO A 84 -6.29 -21.59 5.29
CA PRO A 84 -7.47 -22.43 5.25
C PRO A 84 -7.02 -23.86 4.92
N ARG A 85 -7.45 -24.82 5.69
CA ARG A 85 -7.29 -26.24 5.35
C ARG A 85 -7.99 -26.67 4.05
N ASN A 86 -8.79 -25.80 3.41
CA ASN A 86 -9.62 -26.11 2.24
C ASN A 86 -9.74 -24.91 1.27
N ASN A 87 -8.66 -24.52 0.60
CA ASN A 87 -8.76 -23.72 -0.63
C ASN A 87 -8.86 -24.69 -1.82
N ARG A 88 -10.07 -25.14 -2.17
CA ARG A 88 -10.33 -25.85 -3.44
C ARG A 88 -10.76 -24.81 -4.50
N PRO A 89 -10.14 -24.78 -5.70
CA PRO A 89 -10.61 -23.98 -6.82
C PRO A 89 -11.98 -24.49 -7.33
N GLY A 90 -12.79 -23.60 -7.85
CA GLY A 90 -14.00 -23.94 -8.63
C GLY A 90 -15.25 -24.23 -7.80
N LEU A 91 -15.99 -23.21 -7.36
CA LEU A 91 -17.32 -23.34 -6.76
C LEU A 91 -18.30 -22.29 -7.30
N PRO A 92 -19.61 -22.56 -7.26
CA PRO A 92 -20.68 -21.83 -7.95
C PRO A 92 -20.85 -20.37 -7.47
N THR A 93 -21.82 -19.65 -8.02
CA THR A 93 -22.20 -18.23 -7.79
C THR A 93 -22.22 -17.81 -6.31
N THR A 94 -22.56 -18.72 -5.40
CA THR A 94 -22.48 -18.53 -3.94
C THR A 94 -21.07 -18.24 -3.43
N ARG A 95 -20.02 -18.66 -4.16
CA ARG A 95 -18.62 -18.42 -3.80
C ARG A 95 -18.15 -17.01 -4.15
N VAL A 96 -18.63 -16.46 -5.27
CA VAL A 96 -18.28 -15.09 -5.68
C VAL A 96 -18.79 -14.10 -4.65
N HIS A 97 -20.03 -14.23 -4.18
CA HIS A 97 -20.58 -13.39 -3.12
C HIS A 97 -19.76 -13.50 -1.82
N ALA A 98 -19.42 -14.71 -1.38
CA ALA A 98 -18.62 -14.93 -0.18
C ALA A 98 -17.20 -14.34 -0.27
N VAL A 99 -16.60 -14.24 -1.48
CA VAL A 99 -15.33 -13.58 -1.70
C VAL A 99 -15.49 -12.06 -1.70
N HIS A 100 -16.56 -11.54 -2.33
CA HIS A 100 -16.85 -10.11 -2.31
C HIS A 100 -17.13 -9.61 -0.88
N ASP A 101 -17.89 -10.34 -0.07
CA ASP A 101 -18.12 -10.03 1.35
C ASP A 101 -16.81 -9.99 2.13
N ARG A 102 -15.90 -10.93 1.84
CA ARG A 102 -14.56 -10.94 2.42
C ARG A 102 -13.76 -9.69 2.03
N ILE A 103 -13.78 -9.30 0.76
CA ILE A 103 -13.11 -8.09 0.27
C ILE A 103 -13.64 -6.86 1.01
N VAL A 104 -14.97 -6.76 1.17
CA VAL A 104 -15.61 -5.69 1.96
C VAL A 104 -15.09 -5.66 3.39
N GLU A 105 -15.04 -6.82 4.05
CA GLU A 105 -14.55 -6.93 5.43
C GLU A 105 -13.06 -6.57 5.54
N ASN A 106 -12.23 -7.03 4.61
CA ASN A 106 -10.81 -6.70 4.57
C ASN A 106 -10.60 -5.19 4.33
N LEU A 107 -11.37 -4.56 3.45
CA LEU A 107 -11.33 -3.11 3.23
C LEU A 107 -11.74 -2.31 4.48
N LYS A 108 -12.70 -2.80 5.27
CA LYS A 108 -13.05 -2.20 6.57
C LYS A 108 -11.87 -2.26 7.55
N GLN A 109 -11.10 -3.36 7.57
CA GLN A 109 -9.92 -3.48 8.41
C GLN A 109 -8.83 -2.47 8.01
N TYR A 110 -8.66 -2.17 6.73
CA TYR A 110 -7.78 -1.10 6.26
C TYR A 110 -8.27 0.28 6.70
N LEU A 111 -9.55 0.56 6.49
CA LEU A 111 -10.14 1.83 6.92
C LEU A 111 -9.98 2.06 8.42
N ALA A 112 -10.13 1.02 9.23
CA ALA A 112 -10.03 1.09 10.70
C ALA A 112 -8.64 1.53 11.22
N VAL A 113 -7.59 1.43 10.38
CA VAL A 113 -6.23 1.91 10.69
C VAL A 113 -5.81 3.09 9.80
N GLY A 114 -6.78 3.76 9.17
CA GLY A 114 -6.54 4.96 8.38
C GLY A 114 -5.91 4.72 6.99
N VAL A 115 -5.96 3.50 6.47
CA VAL A 115 -5.56 3.20 5.09
C VAL A 115 -6.73 3.51 4.17
N LEU A 116 -6.53 4.48 3.28
CA LEU A 116 -7.57 5.02 2.39
C LEU A 116 -7.39 4.62 0.92
N ALA A 117 -6.29 3.93 0.60
CA ALA A 117 -6.08 3.30 -0.70
C ALA A 117 -5.25 2.02 -0.57
N VAL A 118 -5.51 1.05 -1.44
CA VAL A 118 -4.76 -0.21 -1.50
C VAL A 118 -4.46 -0.61 -2.94
N ARG A 119 -3.30 -1.30 -3.16
CA ARG A 119 -2.93 -1.90 -4.44
C ARG A 119 -2.93 -3.42 -4.31
N ASP A 120 -3.92 -4.05 -4.94
CA ASP A 120 -4.11 -5.50 -4.94
C ASP A 120 -3.21 -6.19 -5.96
N GLY A 121 -2.41 -7.16 -5.52
CA GLY A 121 -1.45 -7.92 -6.33
C GLY A 121 -2.09 -9.04 -7.16
N GLY A 122 -3.41 -9.18 -7.14
CA GLY A 122 -4.16 -10.19 -7.88
C GLY A 122 -4.40 -11.49 -7.12
N ASP A 123 -5.27 -12.28 -7.69
CA ASP A 123 -5.60 -13.65 -7.30
C ASP A 123 -5.99 -14.49 -8.53
N SER A 124 -5.97 -15.82 -8.42
CA SER A 124 -6.24 -16.75 -9.53
C SER A 124 -7.61 -16.59 -10.18
N ASP A 125 -8.58 -16.06 -9.45
CA ASP A 125 -9.96 -15.86 -9.93
C ASP A 125 -10.22 -14.41 -10.37
N ALA A 126 -9.26 -13.48 -10.22
CA ALA A 126 -9.40 -12.04 -10.41
C ALA A 126 -10.53 -11.44 -9.58
N SER A 127 -10.67 -11.90 -8.34
CA SER A 127 -11.83 -11.59 -7.48
C SER A 127 -11.88 -10.10 -7.12
N ALA A 128 -10.71 -9.47 -6.85
CA ALA A 128 -10.63 -8.04 -6.56
C ALA A 128 -11.03 -7.20 -7.79
N LEU A 129 -10.67 -7.62 -9.01
CA LEU A 129 -11.11 -6.98 -10.25
C LEU A 129 -12.63 -7.16 -10.47
N SER A 130 -13.16 -8.35 -10.20
CA SER A 130 -14.60 -8.63 -10.26
C SER A 130 -15.37 -7.74 -9.27
N TYR A 131 -14.89 -7.63 -8.04
CA TYR A 131 -15.45 -6.73 -7.03
C TYR A 131 -15.42 -5.27 -7.48
N LYS A 132 -14.30 -4.78 -8.02
CA LYS A 132 -14.16 -3.41 -8.51
C LYS A 132 -15.16 -3.09 -9.61
N LYS A 133 -15.41 -4.04 -10.52
CA LYS A 133 -16.38 -3.88 -11.63
C LYS A 133 -17.83 -3.91 -11.15
N ASN A 134 -18.12 -4.74 -10.15
CA ASN A 134 -19.48 -5.01 -9.67
C ASN A 134 -19.49 -5.04 -8.14
N PRO A 135 -19.32 -3.87 -7.46
CA PRO A 135 -19.35 -3.83 -6.00
C PRO A 135 -20.73 -4.23 -5.48
N PRO A 136 -20.80 -5.07 -4.43
CA PRO A 136 -22.08 -5.46 -3.85
C PRO A 136 -22.74 -4.27 -3.13
N GLY A 137 -24.04 -4.07 -3.38
CA GLY A 137 -24.85 -3.06 -2.70
C GLY A 137 -24.68 -1.64 -3.25
N PHE A 138 -25.35 -0.68 -2.60
CA PHE A 138 -25.34 0.74 -2.95
C PHE A 138 -24.29 1.57 -2.20
N GLU A 139 -23.59 0.98 -1.22
CA GLU A 139 -22.58 1.68 -0.42
C GLU A 139 -21.22 1.60 -1.11
N VAL A 140 -20.71 2.74 -1.54
CA VAL A 140 -19.35 2.84 -2.08
C VAL A 140 -18.36 2.69 -0.94
N ASN A 141 -17.49 1.69 -0.99
CA ASN A 141 -16.39 1.58 -0.03
C ASN A 141 -15.47 2.82 -0.15
N PRO A 142 -15.18 3.51 0.96
CA PRO A 142 -14.37 4.73 0.92
C PRO A 142 -12.88 4.47 0.62
N VAL A 143 -12.40 3.24 0.74
CA VAL A 143 -11.01 2.89 0.42
C VAL A 143 -10.85 2.75 -1.10
N HIS A 144 -9.95 3.54 -1.67
CA HIS A 144 -9.64 3.48 -3.11
C HIS A 144 -8.92 2.17 -3.45
N LEU A 145 -9.38 1.49 -4.50
CA LEU A 145 -8.89 0.17 -4.89
C LEU A 145 -8.20 0.22 -6.27
N CYS A 146 -6.88 -0.09 -6.29
CA CYS A 146 -6.13 -0.39 -7.51
C CYS A 146 -5.94 -1.91 -7.63
N VAL A 147 -6.21 -2.50 -8.80
CA VAL A 147 -6.21 -3.95 -8.99
C VAL A 147 -5.37 -4.40 -10.18
N ALA A 148 -4.64 -5.51 -10.02
CA ALA A 148 -3.92 -6.19 -11.11
C ALA A 148 -4.79 -7.21 -11.86
N GLY A 149 -5.89 -7.67 -11.26
CA GLY A 149 -6.64 -8.81 -11.77
C GLY A 149 -5.91 -10.12 -11.50
N LYS A 150 -5.21 -10.68 -12.48
CA LYS A 150 -4.38 -11.90 -12.37
C LYS A 150 -2.92 -11.59 -12.62
N ALA A 151 -2.03 -12.05 -11.75
CA ALA A 151 -0.60 -11.97 -11.99
C ALA A 151 -0.16 -12.88 -13.15
N TRP A 152 0.88 -12.49 -13.88
CA TRP A 152 1.50 -13.31 -14.91
C TRP A 152 2.67 -14.10 -14.36
N HIS A 153 2.73 -15.40 -14.61
CA HIS A 153 3.84 -16.28 -14.23
C HIS A 153 4.10 -17.33 -15.29
N ARG A 154 5.27 -17.98 -15.22
CA ARG A 154 5.66 -19.07 -16.11
C ARG A 154 4.98 -20.37 -15.68
N ALA A 155 4.56 -21.18 -16.65
CA ALA A 155 3.99 -22.50 -16.41
C ALA A 155 4.90 -23.37 -15.51
N GLY A 156 4.31 -24.06 -14.55
CA GLY A 156 5.01 -24.94 -13.61
C GLY A 156 5.90 -24.20 -12.59
N ARG A 157 5.84 -22.88 -12.50
CA ARG A 157 6.55 -22.06 -11.52
C ARG A 157 5.59 -21.44 -10.51
N TYR A 158 6.14 -20.82 -9.46
CA TYR A 158 5.33 -20.12 -8.46
C TYR A 158 4.44 -19.04 -9.09
N GLY A 159 3.14 -19.02 -8.70
CA GLY A 159 2.21 -18.00 -9.14
C GLY A 159 0.74 -18.42 -9.22
N ASP A 160 0.42 -19.72 -9.19
CA ASP A 160 -0.94 -20.25 -9.40
C ASP A 160 -2.03 -19.63 -8.50
N LEU A 161 -1.68 -19.31 -7.24
CA LEU A 161 -2.61 -18.68 -6.31
C LEU A 161 -2.89 -17.20 -6.63
N LEU A 162 -1.94 -16.56 -7.33
CA LEU A 162 -1.96 -15.12 -7.58
C LEU A 162 -2.44 -14.77 -8.99
N GLY A 163 -2.35 -15.71 -9.92
CA GLY A 163 -2.55 -15.36 -11.30
C GLY A 163 -2.82 -16.49 -12.26
N ARG A 164 -2.19 -16.40 -13.40
CA ARG A 164 -2.32 -17.34 -14.52
C ARG A 164 -1.01 -17.55 -15.22
N GLU A 165 -0.86 -18.72 -15.76
CA GLU A 165 0.29 -19.10 -16.58
C GLU A 165 0.27 -18.36 -17.92
N LEU A 166 1.48 -17.97 -18.37
CA LEU A 166 1.68 -17.51 -19.74
C LEU A 166 1.62 -18.72 -20.68
N SER A 167 0.78 -18.65 -21.71
CA SER A 167 0.68 -19.69 -22.76
C SER A 167 1.99 -19.75 -23.55
N GLU A 168 2.45 -20.95 -23.90
CA GLU A 168 3.63 -21.17 -24.74
C GLU A 168 3.55 -20.52 -26.13
N LYS A 169 2.32 -20.25 -26.60
CA LYS A 169 2.05 -19.64 -27.92
C LYS A 169 2.00 -18.12 -27.91
N GLN A 170 2.21 -17.48 -26.76
CA GLN A 170 2.03 -16.05 -26.57
C GLN A 170 3.24 -15.45 -25.85
N THR A 171 3.69 -14.28 -26.30
CA THR A 171 4.69 -13.51 -25.54
C THR A 171 4.02 -12.81 -24.36
N LEU A 172 4.78 -12.54 -23.29
CA LEU A 172 4.28 -11.79 -22.14
C LEU A 172 3.79 -10.39 -22.55
N ALA A 173 4.45 -9.75 -23.51
CA ALA A 173 4.05 -8.44 -24.03
C ALA A 173 2.69 -8.50 -24.75
N ASP A 174 2.45 -9.49 -25.59
CA ASP A 174 1.16 -9.67 -26.28
C ASP A 174 0.04 -9.96 -25.29
N ALA A 175 0.32 -10.81 -24.28
CA ALA A 175 -0.62 -11.10 -23.22
C ALA A 175 -1.02 -9.84 -22.43
N ILE A 176 -0.07 -8.96 -22.11
CA ILE A 176 -0.31 -7.69 -21.45
C ILE A 176 -1.10 -6.73 -22.33
N LEU A 177 -0.84 -6.67 -23.63
CA LEU A 177 -1.62 -5.81 -24.55
C LEU A 177 -3.09 -6.24 -24.64
N GLN A 178 -3.38 -7.53 -24.44
CA GLN A 178 -4.73 -8.11 -24.43
C GLN A 178 -5.40 -8.16 -23.05
N GLU A 179 -4.70 -7.70 -21.98
CA GLU A 179 -5.22 -7.72 -20.61
C GLU A 179 -6.50 -6.90 -20.46
N ASP A 180 -7.32 -7.24 -19.49
CA ASP A 180 -8.57 -6.53 -19.18
C ASP A 180 -8.33 -5.01 -19.03
N LYS A 181 -9.20 -4.21 -19.65
CA LYS A 181 -9.09 -2.74 -19.64
C LYS A 181 -9.33 -2.13 -18.25
N ALA A 182 -9.94 -2.87 -17.33
CA ALA A 182 -10.26 -2.40 -16.00
C ALA A 182 -9.16 -2.64 -14.96
N VAL A 183 -8.04 -3.29 -15.33
CA VAL A 183 -6.87 -3.38 -14.44
C VAL A 183 -6.17 -2.02 -14.35
N ASP A 184 -5.60 -1.71 -13.18
CA ASP A 184 -4.90 -0.43 -12.93
C ASP A 184 -3.39 -0.55 -13.08
N HIS A 185 -2.85 -1.77 -13.03
CA HIS A 185 -1.44 -2.09 -13.17
C HIS A 185 -1.25 -3.54 -13.58
N ILE A 186 -0.04 -3.88 -14.01
CA ILE A 186 0.35 -5.23 -14.40
C ILE A 186 1.18 -5.87 -13.29
N LYS A 187 0.75 -7.03 -12.79
CA LYS A 187 1.54 -7.85 -11.85
C LYS A 187 2.25 -8.96 -12.60
N ILE A 188 3.57 -9.10 -12.34
CA ILE A 188 4.42 -10.16 -12.89
C ILE A 188 5.14 -10.84 -11.73
N ILE A 189 5.30 -12.16 -11.81
CA ILE A 189 6.05 -12.97 -10.85
C ILE A 189 7.32 -13.44 -11.54
N ASN A 190 8.48 -12.94 -11.08
CA ASN A 190 9.78 -13.23 -11.71
C ASN A 190 10.71 -14.08 -10.85
N SER A 191 10.26 -14.56 -9.68
CA SER A 191 11.00 -15.51 -8.85
C SER A 191 10.04 -16.42 -8.11
N ASP A 192 10.56 -17.50 -7.50
CA ASP A 192 9.79 -18.26 -6.53
C ASP A 192 9.87 -17.60 -5.14
N LEU A 193 9.22 -18.21 -4.13
CA LEU A 193 9.25 -17.76 -2.75
C LEU A 193 10.62 -17.97 -2.11
N ASN A 194 10.91 -17.20 -1.07
CA ASN A 194 12.08 -17.43 -0.22
C ASN A 194 11.99 -18.76 0.51
N SER A 195 13.10 -19.47 0.61
CA SER A 195 13.18 -20.69 1.39
C SER A 195 13.00 -20.40 2.89
N LEU A 196 12.18 -21.20 3.56
CA LEU A 196 12.02 -21.18 5.01
C LEU A 196 12.93 -22.20 5.72
N THR A 197 13.71 -23.00 4.93
CA THR A 197 14.57 -24.07 5.43
C THR A 197 16.05 -23.89 5.04
N HIS A 198 16.34 -23.04 4.05
CA HIS A 198 17.70 -22.79 3.56
C HIS A 198 17.92 -21.29 3.42
N TYR A 199 18.68 -20.72 4.36
CA TYR A 199 19.01 -19.29 4.36
C TYR A 199 19.75 -18.86 3.08
N GLY A 200 19.31 -17.75 2.49
CA GLY A 200 19.96 -17.16 1.31
C GLY A 200 19.77 -17.93 0.00
N ARG A 201 18.94 -18.99 -0.01
CA ARG A 201 18.65 -19.71 -1.24
C ARG A 201 17.86 -18.80 -2.18
N GLN A 202 18.43 -18.58 -3.36
CA GLN A 202 17.82 -17.81 -4.45
C GLN A 202 17.27 -18.75 -5.52
N THR A 203 16.25 -18.31 -6.24
CA THR A 203 15.66 -19.04 -7.37
C THR A 203 15.98 -18.36 -8.69
N ALA A 204 16.02 -19.12 -9.77
CA ALA A 204 16.20 -18.57 -11.10
C ALA A 204 15.01 -17.65 -11.48
N PRO A 205 15.24 -16.61 -12.30
CA PRO A 205 14.15 -15.78 -12.82
C PRO A 205 13.17 -16.63 -13.64
N GLN A 206 11.90 -16.23 -13.67
CA GLN A 206 10.89 -16.87 -14.50
C GLN A 206 10.91 -16.36 -15.93
N PHE A 207 11.23 -15.09 -16.11
CA PHE A 207 11.34 -14.41 -17.40
C PHE A 207 12.72 -13.76 -17.51
N ASP A 208 13.24 -13.70 -18.72
CA ASP A 208 14.52 -13.05 -19.01
C ASP A 208 14.37 -11.51 -19.14
N LEU A 209 15.49 -10.84 -19.38
CA LEU A 209 15.53 -9.38 -19.48
C LEU A 209 14.70 -8.85 -20.65
N ASP A 210 14.79 -9.50 -21.81
CA ASP A 210 14.11 -9.02 -23.02
C ASP A 210 12.60 -9.23 -22.91
N GLU A 211 12.15 -10.34 -22.31
CA GLU A 211 10.75 -10.61 -22.01
C GLU A 211 10.15 -9.56 -21.05
N ILE A 212 10.83 -9.30 -19.92
CA ILE A 212 10.34 -8.28 -18.95
C ILE A 212 10.40 -6.88 -19.56
N LYS A 213 11.42 -6.54 -20.33
CA LYS A 213 11.54 -5.25 -21.01
C LYS A 213 10.40 -5.03 -22.02
N ALA A 214 10.09 -6.05 -22.81
CA ALA A 214 8.94 -6.00 -23.73
C ALA A 214 7.62 -5.87 -22.98
N ALA A 215 7.46 -6.56 -21.86
CA ALA A 215 6.29 -6.47 -20.97
C ALA A 215 6.12 -5.08 -20.37
N VAL A 216 7.20 -4.46 -19.87
CA VAL A 216 7.18 -3.08 -19.35
C VAL A 216 6.78 -2.08 -20.44
N ILE A 217 7.31 -2.23 -21.66
CA ILE A 217 6.95 -1.39 -22.81
C ILE A 217 5.45 -1.57 -23.15
N ALA A 218 4.96 -2.81 -23.17
CA ALA A 218 3.55 -3.11 -23.42
C ALA A 218 2.62 -2.49 -22.36
N ALA A 219 2.98 -2.60 -21.07
CA ALA A 219 2.25 -1.96 -19.98
C ALA A 219 2.22 -0.43 -20.13
N ARG A 220 3.35 0.21 -20.41
CA ARG A 220 3.45 1.65 -20.64
C ARG A 220 2.61 2.15 -21.83
N ARG A 221 2.53 1.39 -22.93
CA ARG A 221 1.65 1.68 -24.07
C ARG A 221 0.17 1.74 -23.66
N ARG A 222 -0.20 1.03 -22.61
CA ARG A 222 -1.54 1.04 -22.02
C ARG A 222 -1.70 2.10 -20.91
N GLY A 223 -0.66 2.87 -20.58
CA GLY A 223 -0.65 3.81 -19.46
C GLY A 223 -0.60 3.10 -18.08
N LEU A 224 -0.19 1.83 -18.04
CA LEU A 224 -0.14 1.02 -16.85
C LEU A 224 1.28 0.92 -16.28
N LYS A 225 1.39 0.88 -14.96
CA LYS A 225 2.63 0.59 -14.23
C LYS A 225 2.79 -0.91 -14.01
N THR A 226 4.03 -1.32 -13.72
CA THR A 226 4.40 -2.72 -13.48
C THR A 226 4.75 -2.95 -12.02
N MET A 227 4.24 -4.03 -11.45
CA MET A 227 4.43 -4.53 -10.09
C MET A 227 5.10 -5.91 -10.18
N ILE A 228 6.39 -6.02 -9.83
CA ILE A 228 7.14 -7.26 -10.05
C ILE A 228 7.55 -7.92 -8.73
N HIS A 229 7.01 -9.13 -8.47
CA HIS A 229 7.52 -10.01 -7.42
C HIS A 229 8.89 -10.53 -7.85
N ALA A 230 9.94 -10.20 -7.12
CA ALA A 230 11.29 -10.65 -7.39
C ALA A 230 12.11 -10.75 -6.10
N ASN A 231 12.74 -11.92 -5.89
CA ASN A 231 13.68 -12.19 -4.81
C ASN A 231 15.00 -12.71 -5.41
N GLY A 232 16.11 -12.34 -4.79
CA GLY A 232 17.44 -12.70 -5.25
C GLY A 232 18.04 -11.71 -6.24
N THR A 233 19.34 -11.82 -6.41
CA THR A 233 20.13 -10.87 -7.20
C THR A 233 19.74 -10.88 -8.68
N ALA A 234 19.58 -12.05 -9.29
CA ALA A 234 19.31 -12.16 -10.74
C ALA A 234 17.86 -11.72 -11.10
N PRO A 235 16.79 -12.23 -10.45
CA PRO A 235 15.44 -11.79 -10.78
C PRO A 235 15.19 -10.29 -10.57
N VAL A 236 15.74 -9.71 -9.48
CA VAL A 236 15.65 -8.26 -9.23
C VAL A 236 16.47 -7.49 -10.26
N GLY A 237 17.70 -7.94 -10.58
CA GLY A 237 18.54 -7.29 -11.58
C GLY A 237 17.91 -7.22 -12.96
N ILE A 238 17.20 -8.28 -13.36
CA ILE A 238 16.41 -8.32 -14.60
C ILE A 238 15.27 -7.30 -14.55
N ALA A 239 14.48 -7.33 -13.50
CA ALA A 239 13.33 -6.44 -13.38
C ALA A 239 13.73 -4.95 -13.36
N VAL A 240 14.77 -4.60 -12.60
CA VAL A 240 15.32 -3.23 -12.55
C VAL A 240 15.93 -2.83 -13.89
N GLY A 241 16.68 -3.76 -14.54
CA GLY A 241 17.27 -3.54 -15.88
C GLY A 241 16.23 -3.34 -16.97
N ALA A 242 15.06 -3.96 -16.84
CA ALA A 242 13.93 -3.79 -17.73
C ALA A 242 13.17 -2.46 -17.50
N GLY A 243 13.44 -1.75 -16.41
CA GLY A 243 12.82 -0.48 -16.07
C GLY A 243 11.41 -0.63 -15.48
N CYS A 244 11.16 -1.63 -14.66
CA CYS A 244 9.89 -1.81 -13.94
C CYS A 244 9.65 -0.66 -12.96
N ASP A 245 8.37 -0.44 -12.58
CA ASP A 245 8.00 0.65 -11.69
C ASP A 245 8.19 0.29 -10.21
N SER A 246 7.92 -0.97 -9.82
CA SER A 246 8.19 -1.43 -8.46
C SER A 246 8.68 -2.87 -8.38
N ILE A 247 9.57 -3.10 -7.39
CA ILE A 247 10.01 -4.41 -6.94
C ILE A 247 9.30 -4.73 -5.62
N GLU A 248 8.64 -5.88 -5.60
CA GLU A 248 7.97 -6.39 -4.42
C GLU A 248 8.88 -7.40 -3.71
N HIS A 249 8.90 -7.36 -2.37
CA HIS A 249 9.74 -8.17 -1.49
C HIS A 249 11.24 -7.88 -1.61
N GLY A 250 11.90 -8.21 -2.71
CA GLY A 250 13.32 -7.89 -2.94
C GLY A 250 14.28 -8.54 -1.95
N PHE A 251 13.94 -9.69 -1.35
CA PHE A 251 14.86 -10.40 -0.45
C PHE A 251 16.13 -10.78 -1.21
N PHE A 252 17.29 -10.59 -0.57
CA PHE A 252 18.61 -10.94 -1.14
C PHE A 252 18.91 -10.29 -2.50
N MET A 253 18.39 -9.06 -2.74
CA MET A 253 18.62 -8.41 -4.03
C MET A 253 20.04 -7.86 -4.23
N GLY A 254 20.77 -7.61 -3.13
CA GLY A 254 22.14 -7.10 -3.16
C GLY A 254 22.26 -5.60 -3.37
N LYS A 255 23.41 -5.03 -2.94
CA LYS A 255 23.69 -3.59 -2.96
C LYS A 255 23.65 -2.97 -4.36
N GLU A 256 24.18 -3.70 -5.36
CA GLU A 256 24.23 -3.22 -6.75
C GLU A 256 22.82 -2.95 -7.31
N ASN A 257 21.88 -3.89 -7.10
CA ASN A 257 20.50 -3.67 -7.53
C ASN A 257 19.83 -2.52 -6.78
N MET A 258 20.10 -2.34 -5.47
CA MET A 258 19.61 -1.19 -4.71
C MET A 258 20.14 0.12 -5.28
N GLN A 259 21.43 0.19 -5.62
CA GLN A 259 22.01 1.37 -6.26
C GLN A 259 21.32 1.67 -7.59
N ARG A 260 21.13 0.66 -8.44
CA ARG A 260 20.43 0.82 -9.72
C ARG A 260 18.97 1.24 -9.53
N MET A 261 18.29 0.77 -8.47
CA MET A 261 16.94 1.23 -8.13
C MET A 261 16.92 2.71 -7.73
N ALA A 262 17.90 3.14 -6.93
CA ALA A 262 18.05 4.56 -6.58
C ALA A 262 18.29 5.43 -7.81
N ASP A 263 19.20 5.01 -8.71
CA ASP A 263 19.57 5.74 -9.93
C ASP A 263 18.41 5.83 -10.93
N ASN A 264 17.60 4.76 -11.05
CA ASN A 264 16.50 4.67 -12.00
C ASN A 264 15.16 5.16 -11.44
N GLY A 265 15.05 5.41 -10.14
CA GLY A 265 13.79 5.75 -9.48
C GLY A 265 12.83 4.56 -9.34
N THR A 266 13.31 3.31 -9.43
CA THR A 266 12.49 2.11 -9.20
C THR A 266 12.10 2.03 -7.73
N THR A 267 10.82 1.92 -7.43
CA THR A 267 10.32 1.87 -6.05
C THR A 267 10.45 0.46 -5.47
N TRP A 268 10.93 0.36 -4.23
CA TRP A 268 10.94 -0.87 -3.46
C TRP A 268 9.75 -0.94 -2.49
N VAL A 269 9.05 -2.09 -2.48
CA VAL A 269 7.99 -2.43 -1.54
C VAL A 269 8.44 -3.64 -0.73
N PRO A 270 9.08 -3.45 0.46
CA PRO A 270 9.84 -4.49 1.15
C PRO A 270 9.01 -5.65 1.69
N THR A 271 7.79 -5.39 2.13
CA THR A 271 6.90 -6.38 2.77
C THR A 271 7.59 -7.23 3.85
N ALA A 272 8.44 -6.60 4.67
CA ALA A 272 9.30 -7.29 5.63
C ALA A 272 8.51 -8.05 6.70
N PHE A 273 7.30 -7.56 7.02
CA PHE A 273 6.44 -8.20 8.02
C PHE A 273 6.03 -9.63 7.63
N THR A 274 6.02 -9.99 6.34
CA THR A 274 5.74 -11.36 5.89
C THR A 274 6.64 -12.39 6.57
N MET A 275 7.95 -12.12 6.69
CA MET A 275 8.88 -13.02 7.39
C MET A 275 8.61 -13.08 8.89
N GLN A 276 8.24 -11.96 9.52
CA GLN A 276 7.86 -11.96 10.93
C GLN A 276 6.56 -12.75 11.18
N ALA A 277 5.60 -12.66 10.28
CA ALA A 277 4.36 -13.42 10.32
C ALA A 277 4.61 -14.92 10.13
N LEU A 278 5.42 -15.31 9.13
CA LEU A 278 5.80 -16.69 8.87
C LEU A 278 6.56 -17.33 10.03
N ARG A 279 7.40 -16.57 10.76
CA ARG A 279 8.07 -17.05 11.98
C ARG A 279 7.06 -17.61 12.99
N ARG A 280 5.97 -16.88 13.24
CA ARG A 280 4.92 -17.31 14.17
C ARG A 280 4.24 -18.59 13.69
N GLU A 281 3.97 -18.69 12.39
CA GLU A 281 3.36 -19.88 11.79
C GLU A 281 4.27 -21.11 11.86
N VAL A 282 5.55 -20.95 11.55
CA VAL A 282 6.55 -22.03 11.65
C VAL A 282 6.67 -22.50 13.09
N GLN A 283 6.80 -21.57 14.05
CA GLN A 283 6.88 -21.87 15.48
C GLN A 283 5.64 -22.60 16.00
N ALA A 284 4.45 -22.15 15.61
CA ALA A 284 3.19 -22.77 16.01
C ALA A 284 3.03 -24.21 15.49
N LYS A 285 3.73 -24.55 14.41
CA LYS A 285 3.78 -25.91 13.82
C LYS A 285 4.96 -26.75 14.35
N GLY A 286 5.72 -26.25 15.33
CA GLY A 286 6.90 -26.93 15.88
C GLY A 286 8.11 -26.95 14.96
N GLY A 287 8.15 -26.10 13.92
CA GLY A 287 9.26 -26.00 12.97
C GLY A 287 10.41 -25.14 13.47
N ASP A 288 11.58 -25.26 12.84
CA ASP A 288 12.75 -24.43 13.11
C ASP A 288 12.55 -23.02 12.53
N VAL A 289 12.71 -22.01 13.36
CA VAL A 289 12.54 -20.60 13.01
C VAL A 289 13.85 -19.89 12.66
N ASP A 290 15.01 -20.54 12.75
CA ASP A 290 16.31 -19.90 12.54
C ASP A 290 16.40 -19.25 11.15
N VAL A 291 16.08 -19.98 10.10
CA VAL A 291 16.14 -19.46 8.71
C VAL A 291 15.22 -18.28 8.52
N VAL A 292 14.00 -18.34 9.07
CA VAL A 292 13.01 -17.25 8.95
C VAL A 292 13.49 -16.01 9.70
N GLN A 293 14.09 -16.17 10.89
CA GLN A 293 14.67 -15.05 11.65
C GLN A 293 15.84 -14.42 10.93
N ARG A 294 16.71 -15.21 10.33
CA ARG A 294 17.86 -14.73 9.56
C ARG A 294 17.42 -14.02 8.29
N ASN A 295 16.38 -14.51 7.60
CA ASN A 295 15.78 -13.85 6.45
C ASN A 295 15.21 -12.48 6.85
N LEU A 296 14.47 -12.39 7.98
CA LEU A 296 13.94 -11.11 8.48
C LEU A 296 15.08 -10.14 8.83
N LYS A 297 16.09 -10.60 9.57
CA LYS A 297 17.24 -9.77 9.93
C LYS A 297 17.93 -9.21 8.69
N HIS A 298 18.20 -10.06 7.71
CA HIS A 298 18.80 -9.63 6.44
C HIS A 298 17.93 -8.60 5.70
N GLN A 299 16.58 -8.76 5.71
CA GLN A 299 15.69 -7.81 5.08
C GLN A 299 15.73 -6.44 5.77
N ILE A 300 15.80 -6.41 7.10
CA ILE A 300 15.96 -5.15 7.87
C ILE A 300 17.31 -4.48 7.53
N GLU A 301 18.40 -5.25 7.45
CA GLU A 301 19.72 -4.75 7.03
C GLU A 301 19.68 -4.19 5.59
N GLN A 302 18.95 -4.84 4.68
CA GLN A 302 18.73 -4.32 3.34
C GLN A 302 17.92 -3.00 3.35
N ILE A 303 16.88 -2.89 4.19
CA ILE A 303 16.12 -1.65 4.33
C ILE A 303 17.02 -0.52 4.82
N GLN A 304 17.84 -0.76 5.84
CA GLN A 304 18.82 0.21 6.33
C GLN A 304 19.76 0.68 5.21
N MET A 305 20.33 -0.26 4.44
CA MET A 305 21.17 0.06 3.29
C MET A 305 20.41 0.86 2.22
N ALA A 306 19.15 0.54 1.96
CA ALA A 306 18.31 1.26 1.00
C ALA A 306 18.03 2.70 1.43
N LEU A 307 17.87 2.96 2.75
CA LEU A 307 17.74 4.30 3.30
C LEU A 307 18.99 5.12 3.02
N ASP A 308 20.19 4.54 3.26
CA ASP A 308 21.50 5.20 3.00
C ASP A 308 21.68 5.51 1.51
N LEU A 309 21.29 4.59 0.64
CA LEU A 309 21.35 4.72 -0.82
C LEU A 309 20.23 5.59 -1.41
N ARG A 310 19.25 6.02 -0.58
CA ARG A 310 18.07 6.78 -1.00
C ARG A 310 17.20 6.07 -2.05
N VAL A 311 17.09 4.75 -1.95
CA VAL A 311 16.15 3.98 -2.77
C VAL A 311 14.73 4.47 -2.49
N PRO A 312 13.89 4.75 -3.51
CA PRO A 312 12.49 5.06 -3.27
C PRO A 312 11.79 3.88 -2.60
N ILE A 313 11.28 4.06 -1.39
CA ILE A 313 10.52 3.04 -0.64
C ILE A 313 9.05 3.42 -0.62
N ALA A 314 8.16 2.45 -0.84
CA ALA A 314 6.73 2.56 -0.58
C ALA A 314 6.30 1.43 0.37
N LEU A 315 5.38 1.75 1.29
CA LEU A 315 4.84 0.76 2.22
C LEU A 315 3.94 -0.23 1.48
N GLY A 316 4.13 -1.51 1.76
CA GLY A 316 3.25 -2.61 1.37
C GLY A 316 3.40 -3.76 2.33
N THR A 317 2.29 -4.43 2.66
CA THR A 317 2.27 -5.45 3.72
C THR A 317 2.23 -6.88 3.23
N ASP A 318 1.80 -7.10 1.99
CA ASP A 318 1.40 -8.41 1.47
C ASP A 318 0.19 -8.99 2.26
N GLY A 319 -0.74 -8.09 2.66
CA GLY A 319 -1.93 -8.40 3.43
C GLY A 319 -2.78 -9.47 2.75
N GLY A 320 -3.18 -10.49 3.50
CA GLY A 320 -3.84 -11.69 3.00
C GLY A 320 -2.91 -12.90 2.88
N SER A 321 -1.59 -12.69 2.81
CA SER A 321 -0.62 -13.78 2.93
C SER A 321 -0.65 -14.41 4.32
N THR A 322 -0.07 -15.61 4.47
CA THR A 322 -0.11 -16.38 5.71
C THR A 322 0.38 -15.58 6.92
N GLY A 323 -0.50 -15.37 7.90
CA GLY A 323 -0.23 -14.63 9.12
C GLY A 323 -0.22 -13.10 8.96
N VAL A 324 -0.44 -12.56 7.76
CA VAL A 324 -0.44 -11.11 7.46
C VAL A 324 -1.88 -10.59 7.45
N GLU A 325 -2.37 -10.15 8.61
CA GLU A 325 -3.73 -9.63 8.76
C GLU A 325 -3.91 -8.30 8.05
N HIS A 326 -5.00 -8.16 7.27
CA HIS A 326 -5.36 -6.92 6.61
C HIS A 326 -5.47 -5.76 7.61
N GLY A 327 -5.03 -4.57 7.22
CA GLY A 327 -5.01 -3.38 8.05
C GLY A 327 -3.95 -3.44 9.18
N LYS A 328 -4.05 -4.38 10.10
CA LYS A 328 -3.12 -4.49 11.24
C LYS A 328 -1.65 -4.65 10.83
N ALA A 329 -1.40 -5.31 9.69
CA ALA A 329 -0.05 -5.51 9.17
C ALA A 329 0.64 -4.18 8.83
N VAL A 330 -0.10 -3.13 8.48
CA VAL A 330 0.44 -1.79 8.20
C VAL A 330 1.22 -1.25 9.41
N ILE A 331 0.67 -1.37 10.62
CA ILE A 331 1.34 -0.94 11.86
C ILE A 331 2.64 -1.72 12.06
N ARG A 332 2.63 -3.01 11.73
CA ARG A 332 3.82 -3.87 11.87
C ARG A 332 4.90 -3.54 10.85
N GLU A 333 4.51 -3.33 9.59
CA GLU A 333 5.45 -2.95 8.54
C GLU A 333 6.06 -1.56 8.84
N MET A 334 5.26 -0.58 9.26
CA MET A 334 5.76 0.73 9.68
C MET A 334 6.77 0.60 10.83
N ARG A 335 6.51 -0.28 11.81
CA ARG A 335 7.44 -0.52 12.93
C ARG A 335 8.77 -1.07 12.42
N LEU A 336 8.75 -2.06 11.51
CA LEU A 336 9.99 -2.62 10.94
C LEU A 336 10.78 -1.59 10.13
N LEU A 337 10.11 -0.66 9.43
CA LEU A 337 10.76 0.45 8.74
C LEU A 337 11.42 1.43 9.73
N ILE A 338 10.80 1.67 10.89
CA ILE A 338 11.39 2.48 11.98
C ILE A 338 12.57 1.74 12.60
N ASP A 339 12.44 0.45 12.89
CA ASP A 339 13.49 -0.40 13.48
C ASP A 339 14.72 -0.48 12.54
N ALA A 340 14.51 -0.36 11.22
CA ALA A 340 15.57 -0.25 10.22
C ALA A 340 16.22 1.16 10.13
N GLY A 341 15.80 2.12 10.96
CA GLY A 341 16.39 3.47 11.02
C GLY A 341 15.58 4.56 10.32
N GLY A 342 14.39 4.27 9.82
CA GLY A 342 13.49 5.29 9.27
C GLY A 342 12.90 6.20 10.36
N SER A 343 12.96 7.53 10.20
CA SER A 343 12.20 8.42 11.10
C SER A 343 10.71 8.30 10.83
N ILE A 344 9.87 8.67 11.81
CA ILE A 344 8.42 8.55 11.66
C ILE A 344 7.88 9.40 10.50
N GLU A 345 8.47 10.58 10.26
CA GLU A 345 8.13 11.45 9.12
C GLU A 345 8.38 10.74 7.78
N LYS A 346 9.52 10.05 7.69
CA LYS A 346 9.89 9.27 6.50
C LYS A 346 8.99 8.05 6.33
N VAL A 347 8.69 7.35 7.40
CA VAL A 347 7.80 6.17 7.34
C VAL A 347 6.37 6.57 6.95
N VAL A 348 5.86 7.72 7.43
CA VAL A 348 4.59 8.28 6.95
C VAL A 348 4.69 8.68 5.48
N GLN A 349 5.81 9.27 5.02
CA GLN A 349 6.04 9.55 3.60
C GLN A 349 5.97 8.27 2.76
N TYR A 350 6.59 7.17 3.23
CA TYR A 350 6.58 5.88 2.53
C TYR A 350 5.18 5.27 2.47
N ALA A 351 4.38 5.47 3.52
CA ALA A 351 3.00 4.96 3.63
C ALA A 351 1.94 5.90 3.02
N SER A 352 2.33 7.04 2.45
CA SER A 352 1.39 8.01 1.89
C SER A 352 1.88 8.56 0.56
N HIS A 353 2.78 9.52 0.53
CA HIS A 353 3.21 10.21 -0.68
C HIS A 353 3.87 9.29 -1.69
N ASN A 354 4.84 8.47 -1.27
CA ASN A 354 5.54 7.56 -2.18
C ASN A 354 4.58 6.51 -2.75
N CYS A 355 3.66 6.00 -1.93
CA CYS A 355 2.61 5.12 -2.38
C CYS A 355 1.68 5.81 -3.39
N ALA A 356 1.25 7.05 -3.14
CA ALA A 356 0.40 7.80 -4.05
C ALA A 356 1.08 8.02 -5.41
N LEU A 357 2.37 8.37 -5.42
CA LEU A 357 3.17 8.48 -6.64
C LEU A 357 3.25 7.13 -7.39
N LEU A 358 3.50 6.05 -6.65
CA LEU A 358 3.56 4.71 -7.25
C LEU A 358 2.23 4.28 -7.86
N LEU A 359 1.11 4.61 -7.22
CA LEU A 359 -0.22 4.29 -7.73
C LEU A 359 -0.74 5.29 -8.79
N GLY A 360 -0.03 6.41 -9.03
CA GLY A 360 -0.48 7.46 -9.94
C GLY A 360 -1.65 8.28 -9.41
N LEU A 361 -1.87 8.26 -8.09
CA LEU A 361 -2.94 9.02 -7.45
C LEU A 361 -2.56 10.50 -7.36
N GLN A 362 -3.45 11.37 -7.83
CA GLN A 362 -3.19 12.79 -7.85
C GLN A 362 -3.81 13.49 -6.63
N ARG A 363 -3.09 14.48 -6.09
CA ARG A 363 -3.53 15.36 -5.00
C ARG A 363 -3.86 14.64 -3.69
N VAL A 364 -3.32 13.44 -3.46
CA VAL A 364 -3.40 12.68 -2.21
C VAL A 364 -2.01 12.26 -1.74
N GLY A 365 -1.91 11.79 -0.50
CA GLY A 365 -0.64 11.35 0.09
C GLY A 365 0.23 12.48 0.65
N LEU A 366 -0.14 13.73 0.42
CA LEU A 366 0.45 14.93 1.01
C LEU A 366 -0.64 15.82 1.61
N LEU A 367 -0.30 16.53 2.68
CA LEU A 367 -1.10 17.63 3.23
C LEU A 367 -0.40 18.94 2.87
N GLY A 368 -1.00 19.71 1.98
CA GLY A 368 -0.43 20.96 1.50
C GLY A 368 -1.46 21.75 0.68
N LYS A 369 -1.13 22.98 0.34
CA LYS A 369 -2.02 23.84 -0.47
C LYS A 369 -2.37 23.16 -1.79
N ASN A 370 -3.64 23.18 -2.16
CA ASN A 370 -4.21 22.56 -3.37
C ASN A 370 -4.20 21.02 -3.37
N MET A 371 -3.89 20.37 -2.26
CA MET A 371 -4.08 18.93 -2.08
C MET A 371 -5.51 18.63 -1.59
N GLN A 372 -6.01 17.45 -1.88
CA GLN A 372 -7.30 17.00 -1.33
C GLN A 372 -7.19 16.86 0.19
N ALA A 373 -8.22 17.29 0.91
CA ALA A 373 -8.33 17.05 2.34
C ALA A 373 -8.71 15.59 2.61
N THR A 374 -7.77 14.68 2.28
CA THR A 374 -7.84 13.24 2.50
C THR A 374 -6.79 12.90 3.56
N LEU A 375 -7.23 12.86 4.82
CA LEU A 375 -6.38 12.80 6.00
C LEU A 375 -7.00 11.97 7.12
N ILE A 376 -6.16 11.62 8.07
CA ILE A 376 -6.57 11.00 9.33
C ILE A 376 -6.00 11.78 10.50
N ALA A 377 -6.66 11.67 11.66
CA ALA A 377 -6.15 12.13 12.95
C ALA A 377 -6.12 10.95 13.92
N VAL A 378 -5.04 10.85 14.67
CA VAL A 378 -4.85 9.86 15.74
C VAL A 378 -4.60 10.59 17.06
N GLN A 379 -5.07 9.98 18.16
CA GLN A 379 -4.87 10.54 19.48
C GLN A 379 -3.38 10.54 19.87
N GLY A 380 -2.94 11.62 20.51
CA GLY A 380 -1.59 11.78 21.05
C GLY A 380 -0.61 12.40 20.08
N ASP A 381 0.61 12.58 20.58
CA ASP A 381 1.74 13.11 19.82
C ASP A 381 2.38 12.03 18.89
N PRO A 382 3.21 12.44 17.94
CA PRO A 382 3.80 11.53 16.94
C PRO A 382 4.68 10.39 17.51
N SER A 383 5.15 10.48 18.76
CA SER A 383 5.96 9.41 19.36
C SER A 383 5.18 8.11 19.58
N HIS A 384 3.84 8.20 19.61
CA HIS A 384 2.94 7.05 19.73
C HIS A 384 2.68 6.33 18.41
N LEU A 385 3.10 6.90 17.27
CA LEU A 385 3.00 6.22 15.97
C LEU A 385 4.04 5.09 15.86
N PRO A 386 3.71 4.00 15.17
CA PRO A 386 2.46 3.73 14.46
C PRO A 386 1.34 3.10 15.31
N GLU A 387 1.55 2.84 16.59
CA GLU A 387 0.58 2.12 17.44
C GLU A 387 -0.73 2.88 17.63
N SER A 388 -0.69 4.19 17.65
CA SER A 388 -1.89 5.06 17.75
C SER A 388 -2.82 4.96 16.54
N LEU A 389 -2.38 4.37 15.41
CA LEU A 389 -3.24 4.04 14.27
C LEU A 389 -4.36 3.04 14.61
N LYS A 390 -4.28 2.36 15.76
CA LYS A 390 -5.38 1.51 16.27
C LYS A 390 -6.56 2.33 16.81
N GLN A 391 -6.38 3.64 16.99
CA GLN A 391 -7.36 4.56 17.60
C GLN A 391 -7.45 5.81 16.73
N ILE A 392 -8.10 5.69 15.58
CA ILE A 392 -8.35 6.82 14.68
C ILE A 392 -9.44 7.71 15.28
N SER A 393 -9.12 8.98 15.48
CA SER A 393 -10.06 10.00 15.98
C SER A 393 -10.90 10.62 14.87
N LEU A 394 -10.33 10.76 13.67
CA LEU A 394 -11.00 11.36 12.51
C LEU A 394 -10.48 10.74 11.21
N ILE A 395 -11.38 10.53 10.27
CA ILE A 395 -11.06 10.25 8.86
C ILE A 395 -11.78 11.28 8.01
N LEU A 396 -11.04 12.01 7.17
CA LEU A 396 -11.60 12.83 6.11
C LEU A 396 -11.18 12.28 4.75
N ILE A 397 -12.15 12.22 3.83
CA ILE A 397 -11.89 11.91 2.42
C ILE A 397 -12.49 13.05 1.59
N LYS A 398 -11.64 13.80 0.90
CA LYS A 398 -12.03 15.00 0.13
C LYS A 398 -12.83 15.97 1.00
N GLY A 399 -12.40 16.20 2.24
CA GLY A 399 -13.03 17.09 3.21
C GLY A 399 -14.29 16.56 3.88
N LYS A 400 -14.78 15.37 3.50
CA LYS A 400 -15.98 14.77 4.10
C LYS A 400 -15.59 13.77 5.17
N GLN A 401 -16.24 13.85 6.33
CA GLN A 401 -15.99 12.94 7.43
C GLN A 401 -16.60 11.57 7.15
N ILE A 402 -15.83 10.52 7.43
CA ILE A 402 -16.29 9.13 7.40
C ILE A 402 -16.57 8.71 8.85
N ASN A 403 -17.78 8.21 9.12
CA ASN A 403 -18.14 7.72 10.44
C ASN A 403 -17.68 6.25 10.64
N SER A 404 -17.79 5.78 11.91
CA SER A 404 -17.43 4.40 12.31
C SER A 404 -18.23 3.31 11.56
N ASN A 405 -19.36 3.66 10.95
CA ASN A 405 -20.19 2.77 10.14
C ASN A 405 -19.85 2.85 8.63
N ASN A 406 -18.72 3.44 8.27
CA ASN A 406 -18.24 3.63 6.89
C ASN A 406 -19.15 4.51 6.01
N LYS A 407 -19.98 5.36 6.60
CA LYS A 407 -20.87 6.30 5.89
C LYS A 407 -20.28 7.69 5.86
N ILE A 408 -20.35 8.33 4.70
CA ILE A 408 -20.02 9.75 4.57
C ILE A 408 -21.11 10.53 5.34
N ILE A 409 -20.70 11.33 6.31
CA ILE A 409 -21.60 12.26 6.99
C ILE A 409 -21.87 13.41 5.99
N LYS A 410 -23.16 13.68 5.75
CA LYS A 410 -23.60 14.75 4.85
C LYS A 410 -23.42 16.10 5.54
#